data_fe0e7613dfcf76dbb77b083a0db68335
#
_entry.id   fe0e7613dfcf76dbb77b083a0db68335
#
_cell.length_a   1.000
_cell.length_b   1.000
_cell.length_c   1.000
_cell.angle_alpha   90.00
_cell.angle_beta   90.00
_cell.angle_gamma   90.00
#
_symmetry.space_group_name_H-M   'P 1'
#
loop_
_entity.id
_entity.type
_entity.pdbx_description
1 polymer ?
#
loop_
_entity_poly.entity_id
_entity_poly.type
_entity_poly.pdbx_seq_one_letter_code
_entity_poly.pdbx_strand_id
1 'polypeptide(L)'
;MMTDAPTTDRPGKVAVIVLGMHRSGTSSLAGMLDGLGCRGPATPMPASETNAAGYFESLPVFRLNDAILTALGSRWDDWRPLRPDVDLSPRLAEFHDQARAVIAAEYGDGSLIYLKDPRIGMLLPFWRSVLDDAGYRCVHLHTHRSPCEIAASLQRRDKIDPGLSLLAWLSQVLQAERHSRGQLRHFTSYEALLRDPAAVATAAETAFGFPWPRPAEAGAGRVNRALRHHDDGVRAVLEDARMPGPIRQTLEILERWAAQGEQAKDHPRLDAIAAAFDKAEVLFAGAMEALRSRSAQLDPTRSREEALKTEKAALEARLTQATTDKAMLDEHLTQITQARDEALRDRDAACHAQAHQQQELDMLTDRLIDRDAALAAIRRDTLAATNRATQLEQQSAAATEAARQQLEQLHQEVEVLRGQLETQRQEFVSSTSWRVSAPVRALGRLVRRR
;
A
#
# COMPACT_ATOMS: atom_id res chain seq x y z
N MET A 1 -44.70 17.93 -37.19
CA MET A 1 -43.37 17.36 -37.06
C MET A 1 -42.68 18.13 -35.92
N MET A 2 -42.79 17.60 -34.71
CA MET A 2 -42.05 18.11 -33.56
C MET A 2 -40.67 17.40 -33.58
N THR A 3 -39.61 18.18 -33.75
CA THR A 3 -38.23 17.73 -33.63
C THR A 3 -37.93 17.49 -32.18
N ASP A 4 -37.76 16.23 -31.81
CA ASP A 4 -37.22 15.85 -30.51
C ASP A 4 -35.84 16.50 -30.34
N ALA A 5 -35.73 17.34 -29.30
CA ALA A 5 -34.46 17.83 -28.84
C ALA A 5 -33.64 16.65 -28.27
N PRO A 6 -32.32 16.54 -28.53
CA PRO A 6 -31.52 15.49 -27.97
C PRO A 6 -31.59 15.59 -26.44
N THR A 7 -32.09 14.55 -25.81
CA THR A 7 -31.95 14.32 -24.37
C THR A 7 -30.49 14.46 -24.01
N THR A 8 -30.14 15.46 -23.20
CA THR A 8 -28.84 15.58 -22.53
C THR A 8 -28.69 14.37 -21.63
N ASP A 9 -28.07 13.34 -22.18
CA ASP A 9 -27.66 12.16 -21.44
C ASP A 9 -26.74 12.65 -20.30
N ARG A 10 -27.21 12.64 -19.07
CA ARG A 10 -26.35 12.88 -17.91
C ARG A 10 -25.27 11.81 -17.99
N PRO A 11 -23.97 12.17 -18.04
CA PRO A 11 -22.92 11.16 -18.07
C PRO A 11 -23.15 10.25 -16.87
N GLY A 12 -23.35 8.96 -17.14
CA GLY A 12 -23.51 7.96 -16.09
C GLY A 12 -22.34 8.06 -15.10
N LYS A 13 -22.50 7.52 -13.89
CA LYS A 13 -21.43 7.51 -12.89
C LYS A 13 -20.14 6.94 -13.49
N VAL A 14 -19.01 7.61 -13.28
CA VAL A 14 -17.69 7.19 -13.78
C VAL A 14 -16.74 6.98 -12.61
N ALA A 15 -16.02 5.85 -12.61
CA ALA A 15 -14.93 5.56 -11.71
C ALA A 15 -13.61 5.53 -12.47
N VAL A 16 -12.71 6.45 -12.15
CA VAL A 16 -11.33 6.47 -12.64
C VAL A 16 -10.49 5.56 -11.74
N ILE A 17 -10.14 4.39 -12.23
CA ILE A 17 -9.31 3.43 -11.50
C ILE A 17 -7.84 3.74 -11.78
N VAL A 18 -7.10 4.12 -10.75
CA VAL A 18 -5.65 4.38 -10.84
C VAL A 18 -4.90 3.07 -10.71
N LEU A 19 -4.18 2.69 -11.74
CA LEU A 19 -3.42 1.45 -11.83
C LEU A 19 -1.91 1.71 -11.88
N GLY A 20 -1.18 0.95 -11.12
CA GLY A 20 0.28 1.00 -11.05
C GLY A 20 0.76 0.33 -9.77
N MET A 21 1.95 -0.25 -9.82
CA MET A 21 2.57 -0.85 -8.65
C MET A 21 2.84 0.19 -7.54
N HIS A 22 2.99 -0.26 -6.33
CA HIS A 22 3.52 0.56 -5.22
C HIS A 22 4.77 1.34 -5.66
N ARG A 23 4.87 2.61 -5.27
CA ARG A 23 6.01 3.52 -5.57
C ARG A 23 6.12 3.96 -7.04
N SER A 24 5.15 3.66 -7.89
CA SER A 24 5.12 4.11 -9.29
C SER A 24 4.48 5.48 -9.53
N GLY A 25 4.19 6.25 -8.47
CA GLY A 25 3.58 7.58 -8.60
C GLY A 25 2.06 7.59 -8.53
N THR A 26 1.41 6.47 -8.18
CA THR A 26 -0.05 6.38 -8.07
C THR A 26 -0.68 7.40 -7.11
N SER A 27 0.01 7.77 -6.01
CA SER A 27 -0.46 8.83 -5.10
C SER A 27 -0.44 10.22 -5.74
N SER A 28 0.62 10.54 -6.51
CA SER A 28 0.70 11.82 -7.23
C SER A 28 -0.38 11.91 -8.31
N LEU A 29 -0.65 10.79 -8.99
CA LEU A 29 -1.70 10.71 -10.01
C LEU A 29 -3.09 10.85 -9.38
N ALA A 30 -3.35 10.21 -8.25
CA ALA A 30 -4.61 10.37 -7.51
C ALA A 30 -4.78 11.79 -6.96
N GLY A 31 -3.70 12.42 -6.48
CA GLY A 31 -3.71 13.83 -6.08
C GLY A 31 -4.05 14.77 -7.25
N MET A 32 -3.56 14.47 -8.46
CA MET A 32 -3.96 15.18 -9.66
C MET A 32 -5.46 15.05 -9.92
N LEU A 33 -6.02 13.84 -9.87
CA LEU A 33 -7.46 13.57 -10.05
C LEU A 33 -8.31 14.30 -9.01
N ASP A 34 -7.88 14.32 -7.75
CA ASP A 34 -8.52 15.11 -6.69
C ASP A 34 -8.55 16.60 -7.04
N GLY A 35 -7.43 17.14 -7.52
CA GLY A 35 -7.33 18.52 -8.01
C GLY A 35 -8.23 18.80 -9.21
N LEU A 36 -8.40 17.84 -10.11
CA LEU A 36 -9.32 17.92 -11.27
C LEU A 36 -10.80 17.84 -10.89
N GLY A 37 -11.11 17.61 -9.62
CA GLY A 37 -12.48 17.58 -9.09
C GLY A 37 -13.11 16.19 -9.09
N CYS A 38 -12.34 15.12 -9.31
CA CYS A 38 -12.81 13.76 -9.05
C CYS A 38 -12.99 13.57 -7.54
N ARG A 39 -14.11 12.97 -7.13
CA ARG A 39 -14.37 12.70 -5.71
C ARG A 39 -13.46 11.59 -5.20
N GLY A 40 -12.70 11.90 -4.19
CA GLY A 40 -11.89 10.94 -3.44
C GLY A 40 -12.67 10.22 -2.33
N PRO A 41 -12.02 9.31 -1.60
CA PRO A 41 -12.64 8.57 -0.51
C PRO A 41 -12.98 9.48 0.68
N ALA A 42 -14.06 9.13 1.41
CA ALA A 42 -14.47 9.84 2.62
C ALA A 42 -13.48 9.61 3.78
N THR A 43 -12.85 8.44 3.84
CA THR A 43 -11.90 8.05 4.89
C THR A 43 -10.51 7.79 4.27
N PRO A 44 -9.77 8.85 3.87
CA PRO A 44 -8.47 8.70 3.27
C PRO A 44 -7.45 8.15 4.28
N MET A 45 -6.53 7.32 3.80
CA MET A 45 -5.40 6.83 4.60
C MET A 45 -4.54 8.02 5.05
N PRO A 46 -4.19 8.10 6.35
CA PRO A 46 -3.38 9.18 6.89
C PRO A 46 -2.03 9.30 6.19
N ALA A 47 -1.54 10.52 6.05
CA ALA A 47 -0.17 10.78 5.60
C ALA A 47 0.86 10.15 6.57
N SER A 48 2.03 9.83 6.05
CA SER A 48 3.15 9.31 6.85
C SER A 48 4.45 10.03 6.48
N GLU A 49 5.49 9.83 7.27
CA GLU A 49 6.83 10.38 6.98
C GLU A 49 7.33 9.96 5.58
N THR A 50 6.97 8.77 5.13
CA THR A 50 7.36 8.26 3.79
C THR A 50 6.46 8.75 2.66
N ASN A 51 5.32 9.41 2.99
CA ASN A 51 4.39 10.02 2.04
C ASN A 51 3.64 11.20 2.68
N ALA A 52 4.35 12.31 2.85
CA ALA A 52 3.82 13.52 3.49
C ALA A 52 2.65 14.16 2.71
N ALA A 53 2.57 13.93 1.39
CA ALA A 53 1.47 14.42 0.54
C ALA A 53 0.16 13.61 0.72
N GLY A 54 0.18 12.50 1.45
CA GLY A 54 -0.93 11.59 1.62
C GLY A 54 -0.97 10.47 0.59
N TYR A 55 -1.73 9.42 0.91
CA TYR A 55 -1.82 8.23 0.06
C TYR A 55 -2.95 8.33 -0.96
N PHE A 56 -3.99 9.12 -0.69
CA PHE A 56 -5.21 9.20 -1.52
C PHE A 56 -5.91 7.84 -1.69
N GLU A 57 -5.73 6.96 -0.71
CA GLU A 57 -6.34 5.64 -0.63
C GLU A 57 -7.46 5.65 0.39
N SER A 58 -8.56 4.95 0.13
CA SER A 58 -9.57 4.66 1.14
C SER A 58 -9.03 3.64 2.13
N LEU A 59 -9.05 3.95 3.42
CA LEU A 59 -8.64 3.02 4.46
C LEU A 59 -9.50 1.74 4.52
N PRO A 60 -10.85 1.79 4.34
CA PRO A 60 -11.67 0.59 4.18
C PRO A 60 -11.32 -0.24 2.94
N VAL A 61 -11.08 0.38 1.77
CA VAL A 61 -10.64 -0.34 0.56
C VAL A 61 -9.30 -1.02 0.78
N PHE A 62 -8.35 -0.31 1.39
CA PHE A 62 -7.04 -0.85 1.76
C PHE A 62 -7.16 -2.13 2.60
N ARG A 63 -7.96 -2.08 3.69
CA ARG A 63 -8.17 -3.23 4.58
C ARG A 63 -8.85 -4.39 3.88
N LEU A 64 -9.83 -4.09 3.04
CA LEU A 64 -10.54 -5.10 2.27
C LEU A 64 -9.63 -5.78 1.25
N ASN A 65 -8.79 -5.01 0.54
CA ASN A 65 -7.80 -5.57 -0.37
C ASN A 65 -6.81 -6.51 0.33
N ASP A 66 -6.33 -6.14 1.52
CA ASP A 66 -5.46 -7.02 2.30
C ASP A 66 -6.17 -8.30 2.74
N ALA A 67 -7.43 -8.20 3.17
CA ALA A 67 -8.24 -9.37 3.54
C ALA A 67 -8.47 -10.31 2.35
N ILE A 68 -8.82 -9.75 1.19
CA ILE A 68 -9.02 -10.51 -0.05
C ILE A 68 -7.70 -11.19 -0.47
N LEU A 69 -6.59 -10.48 -0.53
CA LEU A 69 -5.31 -11.07 -0.89
C LEU A 69 -4.90 -12.18 0.08
N THR A 70 -5.12 -11.98 1.37
CA THR A 70 -4.86 -13.01 2.40
C THR A 70 -5.71 -14.26 2.18
N ALA A 71 -7.02 -14.11 1.91
CA ALA A 71 -7.92 -15.22 1.60
C ALA A 71 -7.52 -15.97 0.32
N LEU A 72 -6.89 -15.27 -0.62
CA LEU A 72 -6.33 -15.86 -1.85
C LEU A 72 -4.94 -16.48 -1.64
N GLY A 73 -4.37 -16.42 -0.44
CA GLY A 73 -3.01 -16.90 -0.14
C GLY A 73 -1.91 -16.04 -0.75
N SER A 74 -2.21 -14.75 -0.97
CA SER A 74 -1.31 -13.76 -1.55
C SER A 74 -1.16 -12.54 -0.64
N ARG A 75 -0.39 -11.58 -1.07
CA ARG A 75 -0.14 -10.31 -0.38
C ARG A 75 0.31 -9.24 -1.37
N TRP A 76 0.33 -7.99 -0.94
CA TRP A 76 0.63 -6.84 -1.80
C TRP A 76 2.01 -6.87 -2.47
N ASP A 77 3.00 -7.51 -1.85
CA ASP A 77 4.38 -7.65 -2.34
C ASP A 77 4.65 -9.05 -2.92
N ASP A 78 3.61 -9.83 -3.16
CA ASP A 78 3.77 -11.14 -3.80
C ASP A 78 4.15 -10.93 -5.27
N TRP A 79 5.25 -11.58 -5.66
CA TRP A 79 5.70 -11.59 -7.05
C TRP A 79 4.92 -12.60 -7.91
N ARG A 80 4.25 -13.57 -7.28
CA ARG A 80 3.44 -14.57 -7.99
C ARG A 80 2.16 -13.92 -8.50
N PRO A 81 1.81 -14.13 -9.77
CA PRO A 81 0.52 -13.65 -10.28
C PRO A 81 -0.63 -14.35 -9.56
N LEU A 82 -1.72 -13.66 -9.34
CA LEU A 82 -2.99 -14.32 -9.04
C LEU A 82 -3.39 -15.10 -10.29
N ARG A 83 -3.52 -16.42 -10.13
CA ARG A 83 -3.68 -17.33 -11.28
C ARG A 83 -4.97 -17.04 -12.04
N PRO A 84 -4.88 -16.68 -13.33
CA PRO A 84 -6.07 -16.38 -14.13
C PRO A 84 -6.86 -17.64 -14.51
N ASP A 85 -6.23 -18.81 -14.43
CA ASP A 85 -6.81 -20.13 -14.73
C ASP A 85 -7.59 -20.72 -13.53
N VAL A 86 -7.48 -20.11 -12.36
CA VAL A 86 -8.24 -20.50 -11.17
C VAL A 86 -9.46 -19.59 -11.08
N ASP A 87 -10.65 -20.19 -11.10
CA ASP A 87 -11.88 -19.46 -10.80
C ASP A 87 -11.89 -19.02 -9.32
N LEU A 88 -11.56 -17.75 -9.12
CA LEU A 88 -11.54 -17.13 -7.80
C LEU A 88 -12.93 -16.65 -7.35
N SER A 89 -13.94 -16.69 -8.24
CA SER A 89 -15.28 -16.15 -7.98
C SER A 89 -15.91 -16.69 -6.69
N PRO A 90 -15.84 -18.00 -6.35
CA PRO A 90 -16.41 -18.48 -5.10
C PRO A 90 -15.73 -17.89 -3.85
N ARG A 91 -14.40 -17.66 -3.90
CA ARG A 91 -13.65 -17.07 -2.78
C ARG A 91 -13.87 -15.57 -2.68
N LEU A 92 -14.17 -14.91 -3.79
CA LEU A 92 -14.39 -13.47 -3.85
C LEU A 92 -15.84 -13.08 -3.57
N ALA A 93 -16.80 -13.98 -3.75
CA ALA A 93 -18.23 -13.72 -3.55
C ALA A 93 -18.54 -13.24 -2.12
N GLU A 94 -17.87 -13.78 -1.10
CA GLU A 94 -18.06 -13.37 0.29
C GLU A 94 -17.64 -11.93 0.58
N PHE A 95 -16.73 -11.37 -0.24
CA PHE A 95 -16.25 -9.98 -0.11
C PHE A 95 -17.06 -8.98 -0.94
N HIS A 96 -17.89 -9.46 -1.87
CA HIS A 96 -18.55 -8.59 -2.85
C HIS A 96 -19.54 -7.62 -2.20
N ASP A 97 -20.37 -8.08 -1.28
CA ASP A 97 -21.33 -7.22 -0.56
C ASP A 97 -20.61 -6.23 0.36
N GLN A 98 -19.51 -6.66 1.00
CA GLN A 98 -18.67 -5.78 1.80
C GLN A 98 -18.05 -4.67 0.93
N ALA A 99 -17.56 -5.03 -0.26
CA ALA A 99 -16.97 -4.07 -1.21
C ALA A 99 -18.02 -3.06 -1.69
N ARG A 100 -19.25 -3.50 -2.00
CA ARG A 100 -20.34 -2.61 -2.36
C ARG A 100 -20.69 -1.63 -1.24
N ALA A 101 -20.78 -2.12 -0.01
CA ALA A 101 -21.02 -1.28 1.15
C ALA A 101 -19.88 -0.25 1.35
N VAL A 102 -18.63 -0.66 1.16
CA VAL A 102 -17.47 0.23 1.21
C VAL A 102 -17.54 1.31 0.12
N ILE A 103 -17.85 0.95 -1.14
CA ILE A 103 -18.00 1.95 -2.22
C ILE A 103 -19.10 2.93 -1.89
N ALA A 104 -20.25 2.47 -1.40
CA ALA A 104 -21.37 3.35 -1.03
C ALA A 104 -20.99 4.31 0.13
N ALA A 105 -20.27 3.82 1.15
CA ALA A 105 -19.84 4.62 2.29
C ALA A 105 -18.76 5.65 1.91
N GLU A 106 -17.77 5.23 1.11
CA GLU A 106 -16.60 6.06 0.78
C GLU A 106 -16.86 7.10 -0.31
N TYR A 107 -17.76 6.80 -1.25
CA TYR A 107 -17.98 7.65 -2.43
C TYR A 107 -19.40 8.17 -2.56
N GLY A 108 -20.37 7.58 -1.86
CA GLY A 108 -21.77 8.04 -1.80
C GLY A 108 -22.40 8.18 -3.18
N ASP A 109 -22.91 9.37 -3.48
CA ASP A 109 -23.56 9.74 -4.73
C ASP A 109 -22.63 10.35 -5.79
N GLY A 110 -21.32 10.30 -5.56
CA GLY A 110 -20.32 10.87 -6.47
C GLY A 110 -20.51 10.38 -7.91
N SER A 111 -20.69 11.30 -8.86
CA SER A 111 -20.84 10.96 -10.28
C SER A 111 -19.53 10.69 -10.98
N LEU A 112 -18.44 11.31 -10.51
CA LEU A 112 -17.08 11.08 -10.98
C LEU A 112 -16.18 10.86 -9.77
N ILE A 113 -15.71 9.65 -9.60
CA ILE A 113 -14.84 9.25 -8.48
C ILE A 113 -13.49 8.76 -8.98
N TYR A 114 -12.49 8.78 -8.11
CA TYR A 114 -11.28 7.99 -8.36
C TYR A 114 -11.13 6.90 -7.29
N LEU A 115 -10.74 5.71 -7.74
CA LEU A 115 -10.41 4.58 -6.89
C LEU A 115 -8.91 4.29 -7.02
N LYS A 116 -8.19 4.44 -5.92
CA LYS A 116 -6.74 4.23 -5.91
C LYS A 116 -6.33 3.36 -4.73
N ASP A 117 -5.77 2.23 -5.03
CA ASP A 117 -4.94 1.37 -4.18
C ASP A 117 -4.07 0.53 -5.12
N PRO A 118 -2.75 0.46 -4.92
CA PRO A 118 -1.86 -0.29 -5.82
C PRO A 118 -2.19 -1.78 -5.97
N ARG A 119 -2.91 -2.38 -5.01
CA ARG A 119 -3.37 -3.78 -5.05
C ARG A 119 -4.48 -4.02 -6.07
N ILE A 120 -5.19 -2.97 -6.46
CA ILE A 120 -6.33 -3.06 -7.39
C ILE A 120 -5.91 -3.64 -8.73
N GLY A 121 -4.67 -3.42 -9.18
CA GLY A 121 -4.17 -4.01 -10.42
C GLY A 121 -4.27 -5.54 -10.45
N MET A 122 -4.03 -6.19 -9.32
CA MET A 122 -4.19 -7.64 -9.14
C MET A 122 -5.66 -8.05 -8.98
N LEU A 123 -6.47 -7.20 -8.36
CA LEU A 123 -7.88 -7.45 -8.02
C LEU A 123 -8.85 -6.74 -8.98
N LEU A 124 -8.36 -6.25 -10.13
CA LEU A 124 -9.14 -5.41 -11.03
C LEU A 124 -10.46 -6.05 -11.52
N PRO A 125 -10.51 -7.34 -11.87
CA PRO A 125 -11.77 -7.97 -12.27
C PRO A 125 -12.83 -7.91 -11.16
N PHE A 126 -12.44 -8.13 -9.91
CA PHE A 126 -13.31 -8.03 -8.75
C PHE A 126 -13.84 -6.59 -8.56
N TRP A 127 -12.95 -5.60 -8.53
CA TRP A 127 -13.36 -4.21 -8.31
C TRP A 127 -14.21 -3.66 -9.46
N ARG A 128 -13.97 -4.10 -10.69
CA ARG A 128 -14.84 -3.76 -11.83
C ARG A 128 -16.25 -4.28 -11.62
N SER A 129 -16.41 -5.55 -11.25
CA SER A 129 -17.74 -6.13 -10.96
C SER A 129 -18.45 -5.33 -9.87
N VAL A 130 -17.77 -5.01 -8.78
CA VAL A 130 -18.33 -4.21 -7.67
C VAL A 130 -18.75 -2.81 -8.12
N LEU A 131 -17.93 -2.15 -8.94
CA LEU A 131 -18.22 -0.80 -9.44
C LEU A 131 -19.34 -0.81 -10.49
N ASP A 132 -19.37 -1.81 -11.37
CA ASP A 132 -20.46 -2.00 -12.34
C ASP A 132 -21.80 -2.18 -11.62
N ASP A 133 -21.85 -3.01 -10.56
CA ASP A 133 -23.05 -3.18 -9.71
C ASP A 133 -23.44 -1.92 -8.94
N ALA A 134 -22.46 -1.04 -8.64
CA ALA A 134 -22.72 0.27 -8.05
C ALA A 134 -23.11 1.33 -9.10
N GLY A 135 -23.23 0.95 -10.37
CA GLY A 135 -23.63 1.79 -11.49
C GLY A 135 -22.53 2.68 -12.06
N TYR A 136 -21.26 2.37 -11.81
CA TYR A 136 -20.12 3.11 -12.35
C TYR A 136 -19.61 2.49 -13.64
N ARG A 137 -19.42 3.32 -14.66
CA ARG A 137 -18.57 2.98 -15.80
C ARG A 137 -17.10 3.14 -15.39
N CYS A 138 -16.31 2.08 -15.49
CA CYS A 138 -14.90 2.10 -15.14
C CYS A 138 -14.05 2.62 -16.30
N VAL A 139 -13.12 3.53 -16.00
CA VAL A 139 -12.02 3.93 -16.88
C VAL A 139 -10.69 3.73 -16.13
N HIS A 140 -9.62 3.41 -16.84
CA HIS A 140 -8.38 2.95 -16.22
C HIS A 140 -7.24 3.89 -16.56
N LEU A 141 -6.62 4.48 -15.53
CA LEU A 141 -5.47 5.37 -15.69
C LEU A 141 -4.22 4.68 -15.14
N HIS A 142 -3.38 4.21 -16.04
CA HIS A 142 -2.14 3.52 -15.70
C HIS A 142 -0.99 4.50 -15.51
N THR A 143 -0.17 4.22 -14.49
CA THR A 143 1.12 4.88 -14.32
C THR A 143 2.21 3.85 -14.04
N HIS A 144 3.39 4.09 -14.59
CA HIS A 144 4.57 3.28 -14.31
C HIS A 144 5.77 4.19 -13.99
N ARG A 145 6.82 3.60 -13.52
CA ARG A 145 8.09 4.22 -13.18
C ARG A 145 9.21 3.21 -13.40
N SER A 146 10.45 3.66 -13.46
CA SER A 146 11.63 2.79 -13.51
C SER A 146 11.54 1.67 -12.46
N PRO A 147 11.57 0.39 -12.86
CA PRO A 147 11.51 -0.74 -11.93
C PRO A 147 12.69 -0.75 -10.94
N CYS A 148 13.85 -0.27 -11.33
CA CYS A 148 15.02 -0.13 -10.45
C CYS A 148 14.80 0.92 -9.35
N GLU A 149 14.17 2.05 -9.68
CA GLU A 149 13.83 3.08 -8.69
C GLU A 149 12.75 2.59 -7.72
N ILE A 150 11.77 1.84 -8.21
CA ILE A 150 10.76 1.18 -7.39
C ILE A 150 11.45 0.20 -6.43
N ALA A 151 12.32 -0.67 -6.95
CA ALA A 151 13.04 -1.66 -6.16
C ALA A 151 13.91 -1.00 -5.08
N ALA A 152 14.66 0.04 -5.42
CA ALA A 152 15.45 0.81 -4.45
C ALA A 152 14.57 1.49 -3.38
N SER A 153 13.39 1.99 -3.76
CA SER A 153 12.42 2.59 -2.83
C SER A 153 11.83 1.56 -1.86
N LEU A 154 11.46 0.37 -2.35
CA LEU A 154 10.93 -0.73 -1.54
C LEU A 154 11.99 -1.33 -0.63
N GLN A 155 13.24 -1.43 -1.10
CA GLN A 155 14.36 -1.88 -0.26
C GLN A 155 14.58 -0.94 0.92
N ARG A 156 14.53 0.39 0.69
CA ARG A 156 14.70 1.36 1.78
C ARG A 156 13.55 1.33 2.78
N ARG A 157 12.29 1.31 2.29
CA ARG A 157 11.09 1.41 3.13
C ARG A 157 10.73 0.09 3.80
N ASP A 158 10.67 -0.98 3.01
CA ASP A 158 10.06 -2.26 3.40
C ASP A 158 11.08 -3.39 3.53
N LYS A 159 12.37 -3.11 3.26
CA LYS A 159 13.47 -4.09 3.27
C LYS A 159 13.27 -5.26 2.30
N ILE A 160 12.49 -5.05 1.23
CA ILE A 160 12.26 -6.07 0.20
C ILE A 160 13.50 -6.17 -0.68
N ASP A 161 13.89 -7.40 -0.99
CA ASP A 161 15.00 -7.67 -1.92
C ASP A 161 14.73 -7.04 -3.29
N PRO A 162 15.70 -6.36 -3.92
CA PRO A 162 15.53 -5.73 -5.22
C PRO A 162 15.08 -6.71 -6.32
N GLY A 163 15.59 -7.93 -6.32
CA GLY A 163 15.20 -8.97 -7.28
C GLY A 163 13.73 -9.36 -7.12
N LEU A 164 13.26 -9.53 -5.89
CA LEU A 164 11.83 -9.77 -5.60
C LEU A 164 10.97 -8.58 -6.02
N SER A 165 11.44 -7.37 -5.79
CA SER A 165 10.74 -6.15 -6.22
C SER A 165 10.60 -6.06 -7.72
N LEU A 166 11.63 -6.46 -8.49
CA LEU A 166 11.58 -6.51 -9.95
C LEU A 166 10.60 -7.57 -10.46
N LEU A 167 10.56 -8.75 -9.84
CA LEU A 167 9.58 -9.79 -10.17
C LEU A 167 8.15 -9.34 -9.85
N ALA A 168 7.93 -8.72 -8.68
CA ALA A 168 6.64 -8.18 -8.30
C ALA A 168 6.19 -7.05 -9.24
N TRP A 169 7.12 -6.18 -9.66
CA TRP A 169 6.84 -5.15 -10.66
C TRP A 169 6.34 -5.76 -11.97
N LEU A 170 7.08 -6.71 -12.51
CA LEU A 170 6.71 -7.36 -13.76
C LEU A 170 5.35 -8.05 -13.66
N SER A 171 5.13 -8.82 -12.61
CA SER A 171 3.88 -9.52 -12.34
C SER A 171 2.69 -8.58 -12.26
N GLN A 172 2.77 -7.55 -11.41
CA GLN A 172 1.65 -6.62 -11.16
C GLN A 172 1.33 -5.75 -12.38
N VAL A 173 2.36 -5.32 -13.12
CA VAL A 173 2.17 -4.55 -14.36
C VAL A 173 1.49 -5.37 -15.43
N LEU A 174 1.92 -6.62 -15.64
CA LEU A 174 1.31 -7.52 -16.62
C LEU A 174 -0.12 -7.89 -16.24
N GLN A 175 -0.42 -8.10 -14.95
CA GLN A 175 -1.78 -8.35 -14.48
C GLN A 175 -2.68 -7.13 -14.69
N ALA A 176 -2.25 -5.93 -14.29
CA ALA A 176 -3.01 -4.70 -14.46
C ALA A 176 -3.29 -4.41 -15.93
N GLU A 177 -2.29 -4.62 -16.82
CA GLU A 177 -2.44 -4.49 -18.26
C GLU A 177 -3.46 -5.48 -18.81
N ARG A 178 -3.31 -6.77 -18.52
CA ARG A 178 -4.20 -7.83 -18.98
C ARG A 178 -5.64 -7.62 -18.53
N HIS A 179 -5.84 -7.31 -17.24
CA HIS A 179 -7.16 -7.14 -16.65
C HIS A 179 -7.89 -5.90 -17.15
N SER A 180 -7.19 -4.87 -17.59
CA SER A 180 -7.78 -3.64 -18.15
C SER A 180 -7.86 -3.66 -19.68
N ARG A 181 -7.32 -4.70 -20.36
CA ARG A 181 -7.31 -4.79 -21.83
C ARG A 181 -8.72 -4.82 -22.40
N GLY A 182 -8.92 -4.12 -23.50
CA GLY A 182 -10.23 -3.98 -24.14
C GLY A 182 -11.20 -3.03 -23.41
N GLN A 183 -10.74 -2.39 -22.33
CA GLN A 183 -11.49 -1.35 -21.64
C GLN A 183 -10.95 0.04 -22.01
N LEU A 184 -11.71 1.07 -21.69
CA LEU A 184 -11.25 2.45 -21.86
C LEU A 184 -10.12 2.73 -20.87
N ARG A 185 -8.90 2.94 -21.39
CA ARG A 185 -7.70 3.10 -20.58
C ARG A 185 -6.70 4.08 -21.18
N HIS A 186 -5.91 4.69 -20.34
CA HIS A 186 -4.82 5.59 -20.73
C HIS A 186 -3.56 5.26 -19.94
N PHE A 187 -2.40 5.36 -20.59
CA PHE A 187 -1.10 5.08 -20.00
C PHE A 187 -0.30 6.38 -19.87
N THR A 188 0.30 6.56 -18.71
CA THR A 188 1.27 7.64 -18.45
C THR A 188 2.45 7.11 -17.65
N SER A 189 3.53 7.88 -17.51
CA SER A 189 4.65 7.55 -16.63
C SER A 189 4.75 8.56 -15.48
N TYR A 190 5.40 8.15 -14.40
CA TYR A 190 5.69 9.04 -13.27
C TYR A 190 6.53 10.25 -13.71
N GLU A 191 7.48 10.03 -14.60
CA GLU A 191 8.32 11.07 -15.17
C GLU A 191 7.51 12.08 -15.99
N ALA A 192 6.58 11.61 -16.81
CA ALA A 192 5.66 12.46 -17.57
C ALA A 192 4.79 13.29 -16.62
N LEU A 193 4.23 12.65 -15.57
CA LEU A 193 3.41 13.30 -14.56
C LEU A 193 4.19 14.41 -13.80
N LEU A 194 5.46 14.19 -13.45
CA LEU A 194 6.27 15.20 -12.79
C LEU A 194 6.72 16.32 -13.74
N ARG A 195 6.93 16.00 -15.01
CA ARG A 195 7.37 16.96 -16.04
C ARG A 195 6.25 17.93 -16.38
N ASP A 196 5.10 17.41 -16.75
CA ASP A 196 3.95 18.19 -17.18
C ASP A 196 2.62 17.52 -16.79
N PRO A 197 2.19 17.70 -15.53
CA PRO A 197 0.94 17.11 -15.07
C PRO A 197 -0.30 17.66 -15.78
N ALA A 198 -0.27 18.89 -16.31
CA ALA A 198 -1.39 19.45 -17.07
C ALA A 198 -1.55 18.72 -18.42
N ALA A 199 -0.45 18.45 -19.12
CA ALA A 199 -0.48 17.65 -20.33
C ALA A 199 -1.00 16.23 -20.07
N VAL A 200 -0.59 15.59 -18.97
CA VAL A 200 -1.11 14.26 -18.56
C VAL A 200 -2.62 14.31 -18.31
N ALA A 201 -3.12 15.35 -17.61
CA ALA A 201 -4.55 15.52 -17.36
C ALA A 201 -5.34 15.70 -18.66
N THR A 202 -4.84 16.53 -19.60
CA THR A 202 -5.47 16.77 -20.90
C THR A 202 -5.47 15.51 -21.78
N ALA A 203 -4.37 14.76 -21.78
CA ALA A 203 -4.28 13.51 -22.54
C ALA A 203 -5.27 12.45 -22.01
N ALA A 204 -5.40 12.33 -20.68
CA ALA A 204 -6.37 11.44 -20.05
C ALA A 204 -7.82 11.87 -20.35
N GLU A 205 -8.12 13.17 -20.31
CA GLU A 205 -9.43 13.73 -20.70
C GLU A 205 -9.80 13.35 -22.12
N THR A 206 -8.87 13.54 -23.05
CA THR A 206 -9.03 13.17 -24.45
C THR A 206 -9.27 11.67 -24.61
N ALA A 207 -8.49 10.84 -23.93
CA ALA A 207 -8.59 9.39 -24.02
C ALA A 207 -9.90 8.86 -23.44
N PHE A 208 -10.42 9.45 -22.39
CA PHE A 208 -11.65 9.03 -21.72
C PHE A 208 -12.93 9.63 -22.37
N GLY A 209 -12.78 10.69 -23.17
CA GLY A 209 -13.86 11.30 -23.90
C GLY A 209 -14.87 12.07 -23.04
N PHE A 210 -14.46 12.56 -21.87
CA PHE A 210 -15.26 13.44 -21.02
C PHE A 210 -14.37 14.50 -20.34
N PRO A 211 -14.89 15.73 -20.14
CA PRO A 211 -14.14 16.80 -19.51
C PRO A 211 -14.00 16.58 -17.99
N TRP A 212 -12.87 17.01 -17.45
CA TRP A 212 -12.71 17.09 -16.00
C TRP A 212 -13.57 18.21 -15.42
N PRO A 213 -14.09 18.08 -14.17
CA PRO A 213 -14.85 19.14 -13.51
C PRO A 213 -14.09 20.45 -13.31
N ARG A 214 -12.76 20.38 -13.28
CA ARG A 214 -11.86 21.53 -13.13
C ARG A 214 -10.79 21.51 -14.21
N PRO A 215 -10.21 22.67 -14.56
CA PRO A 215 -9.17 22.74 -15.58
C PRO A 215 -7.90 21.97 -15.19
N ALA A 216 -7.13 21.54 -16.18
CA ALA A 216 -5.93 20.72 -16.02
C ALA A 216 -4.91 21.33 -15.05
N GLU A 217 -4.81 22.66 -14.99
CA GLU A 217 -3.92 23.40 -14.09
C GLU A 217 -4.26 23.17 -12.61
N ALA A 218 -5.54 22.98 -12.28
CA ALA A 218 -5.97 22.67 -10.91
C ALA A 218 -5.44 21.32 -10.45
N GLY A 219 -5.46 20.30 -11.34
CA GLY A 219 -4.83 19.02 -11.10
C GLY A 219 -3.31 19.12 -11.02
N ALA A 220 -2.70 19.88 -11.94
CA ALA A 220 -1.25 20.11 -11.96
C ALA A 220 -0.73 20.74 -10.67
N GLY A 221 -1.50 21.64 -10.06
CA GLY A 221 -1.17 22.28 -8.78
C GLY A 221 -1.08 21.34 -7.59
N ARG A 222 -1.64 20.13 -7.69
CA ARG A 222 -1.59 19.11 -6.62
C ARG A 222 -0.37 18.17 -6.75
N VAL A 223 0.34 18.22 -7.85
CA VAL A 223 1.53 17.38 -8.08
C VAL A 223 2.79 18.07 -7.58
N ASN A 224 3.46 17.44 -6.62
CA ASN A 224 4.73 17.97 -6.09
C ASN A 224 5.88 17.64 -7.06
N ARG A 225 6.26 18.62 -7.88
CA ARG A 225 7.34 18.50 -8.87
C ARG A 225 8.74 18.41 -8.23
N ALA A 226 8.91 18.83 -6.97
CA ALA A 226 10.19 18.71 -6.27
C ALA A 226 10.60 17.26 -5.98
N LEU A 227 9.69 16.30 -6.18
CA LEU A 227 9.98 14.87 -6.09
C LEU A 227 10.74 14.31 -7.32
N ARG A 228 11.06 15.17 -8.30
CA ARG A 228 11.87 14.81 -9.46
C ARG A 228 13.34 14.72 -9.04
N HIS A 229 13.79 13.53 -8.69
CA HIS A 229 15.16 13.32 -8.20
C HIS A 229 16.11 12.76 -9.27
N HIS A 230 15.61 12.13 -10.34
CA HIS A 230 16.43 11.52 -11.40
C HIS A 230 15.67 11.53 -12.73
N ASP A 231 16.34 12.00 -13.80
CA ASP A 231 15.80 12.02 -15.15
C ASP A 231 16.18 10.77 -15.98
N ASP A 232 17.10 9.93 -15.47
CA ASP A 232 17.74 8.86 -16.24
C ASP A 232 17.34 7.44 -15.79
N GLY A 233 16.42 7.31 -14.82
CA GLY A 233 16.08 6.00 -14.24
C GLY A 233 15.51 4.99 -15.24
N VAL A 234 14.66 5.45 -16.16
CA VAL A 234 14.11 4.61 -17.26
C VAL A 234 15.19 4.27 -18.27
N ARG A 235 15.95 5.27 -18.71
CA ARG A 235 17.02 5.12 -19.68
C ARG A 235 18.08 4.13 -19.18
N ALA A 236 18.49 4.23 -17.93
CA ALA A 236 19.45 3.31 -17.32
C ALA A 236 18.98 1.85 -17.38
N VAL A 237 17.67 1.59 -17.17
CA VAL A 237 17.10 0.24 -17.30
C VAL A 237 17.11 -0.26 -18.74
N LEU A 238 16.76 0.60 -19.69
CA LEU A 238 16.68 0.22 -21.11
C LEU A 238 18.07 -0.05 -21.71
N GLU A 239 19.10 0.65 -21.25
CA GLU A 239 20.49 0.53 -21.71
C GLU A 239 21.29 -0.56 -20.96
N ASP A 240 20.84 -1.01 -19.76
CA ASP A 240 21.55 -2.05 -19.01
C ASP A 240 21.37 -3.44 -19.65
N ALA A 241 22.41 -3.95 -20.26
CA ALA A 241 22.40 -5.27 -20.86
C ALA A 241 22.18 -6.42 -19.86
N ARG A 242 22.40 -6.17 -18.56
CA ARG A 242 22.20 -7.17 -17.49
C ARG A 242 20.74 -7.19 -17.02
N MET A 243 19.94 -6.18 -17.37
CA MET A 243 18.52 -6.16 -17.03
C MET A 243 17.80 -7.31 -17.74
N PRO A 244 17.01 -8.13 -17.01
CA PRO A 244 16.24 -9.21 -17.62
C PRO A 244 15.39 -8.73 -18.78
N GLY A 245 15.47 -9.45 -19.91
CA GLY A 245 14.77 -9.10 -21.14
C GLY A 245 13.27 -8.82 -20.95
N PRO A 246 12.51 -9.64 -20.21
CA PRO A 246 11.09 -9.39 -19.93
C PRO A 246 10.82 -8.04 -19.27
N ILE A 247 11.62 -7.63 -18.30
CA ILE A 247 11.48 -6.34 -17.60
C ILE A 247 11.73 -5.18 -18.54
N ARG A 248 12.86 -5.23 -19.26
CA ARG A 248 13.25 -4.19 -20.21
C ARG A 248 12.21 -4.03 -21.33
N GLN A 249 11.75 -5.13 -21.92
CA GLN A 249 10.76 -5.11 -22.99
C GLN A 249 9.40 -4.59 -22.53
N THR A 250 8.96 -4.97 -21.32
CA THR A 250 7.72 -4.45 -20.75
C THR A 250 7.82 -2.95 -20.51
N LEU A 251 8.92 -2.48 -19.92
CA LEU A 251 9.15 -1.05 -19.71
C LEU A 251 9.17 -0.28 -21.02
N GLU A 252 9.88 -0.78 -22.04
CA GLU A 252 9.93 -0.16 -23.37
C GLU A 252 8.53 0.00 -24.00
N ILE A 253 7.67 -1.01 -23.87
CA ILE A 253 6.28 -0.94 -24.35
C ILE A 253 5.50 0.11 -23.58
N LEU A 254 5.59 0.13 -22.25
CA LEU A 254 4.88 1.09 -21.41
C LEU A 254 5.30 2.54 -21.66
N GLU A 255 6.60 2.79 -21.83
CA GLU A 255 7.12 4.13 -22.19
C GLU A 255 6.60 4.58 -23.54
N ARG A 256 6.59 3.68 -24.53
CA ARG A 256 6.02 3.96 -25.84
C ARG A 256 4.52 4.25 -25.75
N TRP A 257 3.77 3.48 -24.96
CA TRP A 257 2.33 3.70 -24.77
C TRP A 257 2.03 4.99 -24.03
N ALA A 258 2.85 5.36 -23.05
CA ALA A 258 2.72 6.63 -22.36
C ALA A 258 2.98 7.84 -23.30
N ALA A 259 3.87 7.69 -24.27
CA ALA A 259 4.23 8.76 -25.20
C ALA A 259 3.32 8.84 -26.44
N GLN A 260 2.81 7.71 -26.92
CA GLN A 260 2.16 7.60 -28.23
C GLN A 260 0.75 6.98 -28.19
N GLY A 261 0.29 6.63 -26.99
CA GLY A 261 -0.92 5.83 -26.80
C GLY A 261 -0.69 4.33 -27.00
N GLU A 262 -1.64 3.56 -26.51
CA GLU A 262 -1.63 2.10 -26.59
C GLU A 262 -1.63 1.61 -28.04
N GLN A 263 -0.83 0.58 -28.30
CA GLN A 263 -0.73 -0.05 -29.62
C GLN A 263 -1.03 -1.54 -29.53
N ALA A 264 -2.12 -1.98 -30.13
CA ALA A 264 -2.58 -3.37 -30.09
C ALA A 264 -1.54 -4.39 -30.61
N LYS A 265 -0.63 -3.97 -31.50
CA LYS A 265 0.48 -4.81 -31.99
C LYS A 265 1.43 -5.29 -30.90
N ASP A 266 1.46 -4.62 -29.75
CA ASP A 266 2.34 -4.96 -28.64
C ASP A 266 1.72 -6.02 -27.70
N HIS A 267 0.40 -6.23 -27.74
CA HIS A 267 -0.29 -7.21 -26.89
C HIS A 267 0.28 -8.63 -26.99
N PRO A 268 0.54 -9.18 -28.18
CA PRO A 268 1.11 -10.54 -28.27
C PRO A 268 2.48 -10.65 -27.60
N ARG A 269 3.26 -9.56 -27.56
CA ARG A 269 4.56 -9.57 -26.88
C ARG A 269 4.40 -9.58 -25.38
N LEU A 270 3.48 -8.78 -24.84
CA LEU A 270 3.15 -8.80 -23.40
C LEU A 270 2.57 -10.15 -22.98
N ASP A 271 1.72 -10.75 -23.80
CA ASP A 271 1.18 -12.09 -23.55
C ASP A 271 2.27 -13.17 -23.56
N ALA A 272 3.23 -13.09 -24.46
CA ALA A 272 4.38 -14.00 -24.49
C ALA A 272 5.27 -13.83 -23.26
N ILE A 273 5.50 -12.59 -22.81
CA ILE A 273 6.25 -12.29 -21.58
C ILE A 273 5.51 -12.87 -20.37
N ALA A 274 4.20 -12.63 -20.27
CA ALA A 274 3.39 -13.13 -19.17
C ALA A 274 3.38 -14.67 -19.13
N ALA A 275 3.19 -15.33 -20.27
CA ALA A 275 3.22 -16.80 -20.37
C ALA A 275 4.59 -17.38 -19.99
N ALA A 276 5.68 -16.71 -20.36
CA ALA A 276 7.03 -17.13 -19.96
C ALA A 276 7.23 -16.93 -18.45
N PHE A 277 6.71 -15.85 -17.89
CA PHE A 277 6.77 -15.56 -16.45
C PHE A 277 5.96 -16.59 -15.65
N ASP A 278 4.74 -16.93 -16.08
CA ASP A 278 3.89 -17.93 -15.44
C ASP A 278 4.56 -19.31 -15.41
N LYS A 279 5.25 -19.70 -16.51
CA LYS A 279 6.02 -20.95 -16.56
C LYS A 279 7.22 -20.93 -15.61
N ALA A 280 7.94 -19.81 -15.55
CA ALA A 280 9.08 -19.64 -14.65
C ALA A 280 8.62 -19.63 -13.18
N GLU A 281 7.47 -19.02 -12.87
CA GLU A 281 6.88 -19.04 -11.55
C GLU A 281 6.68 -20.47 -11.05
N VAL A 282 6.04 -21.33 -11.83
CA VAL A 282 5.80 -22.74 -11.46
C VAL A 282 7.10 -23.48 -11.15
N LEU A 283 8.17 -23.22 -11.93
CA LEU A 283 9.47 -23.87 -11.72
C LEU A 283 10.18 -23.40 -10.44
N PHE A 284 10.08 -22.12 -10.13
CA PHE A 284 10.87 -21.51 -9.08
C PHE A 284 10.09 -21.24 -7.79
N ALA A 285 8.76 -21.36 -7.80
CA ALA A 285 7.90 -21.04 -6.65
C ALA A 285 8.35 -21.76 -5.38
N GLY A 286 8.64 -23.05 -5.45
CA GLY A 286 9.11 -23.84 -4.31
C GLY A 286 10.46 -23.37 -3.76
N ALA A 287 11.42 -23.08 -4.64
CA ALA A 287 12.74 -22.57 -4.24
C ALA A 287 12.64 -21.16 -3.63
N MET A 288 11.83 -20.29 -4.23
CA MET A 288 11.62 -18.94 -3.74
C MET A 288 10.86 -18.92 -2.40
N GLU A 289 9.89 -19.80 -2.22
CA GLU A 289 9.19 -19.94 -0.94
C GLU A 289 10.10 -20.50 0.15
N ALA A 290 10.98 -21.46 -0.18
CA ALA A 290 11.99 -21.95 0.73
C ALA A 290 12.97 -20.85 1.14
N LEU A 291 13.43 -20.02 0.19
CA LEU A 291 14.29 -18.86 0.47
C LEU A 291 13.56 -17.82 1.33
N ARG A 292 12.28 -17.55 1.05
CA ARG A 292 11.44 -16.63 1.82
C ARG A 292 11.21 -17.13 3.24
N SER A 293 10.86 -18.41 3.39
CA SER A 293 10.68 -19.07 4.69
C SER A 293 11.98 -19.05 5.51
N ARG A 294 13.12 -19.31 4.87
CA ARG A 294 14.43 -19.24 5.51
C ARG A 294 14.81 -17.80 5.90
N SER A 295 14.51 -16.83 5.06
CA SER A 295 14.68 -15.40 5.37
C SER A 295 13.78 -14.96 6.52
N ALA A 296 12.52 -15.43 6.57
CA ALA A 296 11.59 -15.16 7.67
C ALA A 296 12.02 -15.83 8.98
N GLN A 297 12.63 -17.03 8.92
CA GLN A 297 13.21 -17.69 10.09
C GLN A 297 14.48 -16.99 10.60
N LEU A 298 15.20 -16.31 9.71
CA LEU A 298 16.40 -15.53 10.02
C LEU A 298 16.06 -14.08 10.45
N ASP A 299 14.80 -13.70 10.38
CA ASP A 299 14.33 -12.40 10.86
C ASP A 299 13.49 -12.54 12.16
N PRO A 300 14.09 -12.96 13.28
CA PRO A 300 13.43 -12.96 14.59
C PRO A 300 13.04 -11.54 15.02
N THR A 301 13.62 -10.52 14.39
CA THR A 301 13.34 -9.10 14.62
C THR A 301 11.96 -8.71 14.13
N ARG A 302 11.50 -9.23 13.00
CA ARG A 302 10.20 -8.86 12.42
C ARG A 302 9.04 -9.37 13.26
N SER A 303 9.11 -10.63 13.70
CA SER A 303 8.11 -11.20 14.62
C SER A 303 8.14 -10.48 15.98
N ARG A 304 9.33 -10.06 16.43
CA ARG A 304 9.48 -9.30 17.67
C ARG A 304 9.03 -7.85 17.53
N GLU A 305 9.26 -7.22 16.37
CA GLU A 305 8.75 -5.89 16.04
C GLU A 305 7.22 -5.87 15.94
N GLU A 306 6.59 -6.88 15.35
CA GLU A 306 5.13 -7.03 15.32
C GLU A 306 4.55 -7.28 16.71
N ALA A 307 5.20 -8.12 17.52
CA ALA A 307 4.82 -8.32 18.92
C ALA A 307 4.95 -7.02 19.73
N LEU A 308 6.03 -6.25 19.54
CA LEU A 308 6.24 -4.95 20.17
C LEU A 308 5.24 -3.90 19.69
N LYS A 309 4.87 -3.87 18.42
CA LYS A 309 3.80 -3.01 17.91
C LYS A 309 2.45 -3.34 18.55
N THR A 310 2.15 -4.63 18.71
CA THR A 310 0.92 -5.09 19.37
C THR A 310 0.92 -4.71 20.85
N GLU A 311 2.04 -4.90 21.55
CA GLU A 311 2.20 -4.54 22.95
C GLU A 311 2.17 -3.01 23.14
N LYS A 312 2.82 -2.25 22.27
CA LYS A 312 2.74 -0.77 22.25
C LYS A 312 1.30 -0.30 22.07
N ALA A 313 0.56 -0.85 21.12
CA ALA A 313 -0.85 -0.51 20.91
C ALA A 313 -1.71 -0.84 22.15
N ALA A 314 -1.44 -1.96 22.82
CA ALA A 314 -2.10 -2.33 24.07
C ALA A 314 -1.76 -1.36 25.22
N LEU A 315 -0.51 -0.92 25.30
CA LEU A 315 -0.07 0.08 26.29
C LEU A 315 -0.68 1.46 26.02
N GLU A 316 -0.76 1.88 24.74
CA GLU A 316 -1.40 3.12 24.34
C GLU A 316 -2.91 3.10 24.64
N ALA A 317 -3.59 1.97 24.43
CA ALA A 317 -4.99 1.78 24.80
C ALA A 317 -5.19 1.87 26.34
N ARG A 318 -4.28 1.26 27.12
CA ARG A 318 -4.29 1.37 28.59
C ARG A 318 -4.01 2.79 29.07
N LEU A 319 -3.09 3.49 28.42
CA LEU A 319 -2.81 4.89 28.73
C LEU A 319 -4.03 5.78 28.43
N THR A 320 -4.70 5.54 27.32
CA THR A 320 -5.95 6.25 26.97
C THR A 320 -7.05 5.97 27.98
N GLN A 321 -7.21 4.72 28.40
CA GLN A 321 -8.16 4.35 29.45
C GLN A 321 -7.84 5.05 30.77
N ALA A 322 -6.58 5.00 31.20
CA ALA A 322 -6.13 5.65 32.42
C ALA A 322 -6.33 7.18 32.39
N THR A 323 -6.16 7.79 31.20
CA THR A 323 -6.42 9.22 31.00
C THR A 323 -7.92 9.53 31.11
N THR A 324 -8.77 8.67 30.57
CA THR A 324 -10.24 8.78 30.67
C THR A 324 -10.69 8.62 32.12
N ASP A 325 -10.17 7.61 32.82
CA ASP A 325 -10.46 7.35 34.23
C ASP A 325 -10.04 8.55 35.11
N LYS A 326 -8.87 9.14 34.81
CA LYS A 326 -8.42 10.37 35.46
C LYS A 326 -9.38 11.53 35.21
N ALA A 327 -9.84 11.72 33.95
CA ALA A 327 -10.78 12.80 33.62
C ALA A 327 -12.12 12.64 34.38
N MET A 328 -12.62 11.39 34.47
CA MET A 328 -13.83 11.11 35.28
C MET A 328 -13.63 11.39 36.74
N LEU A 329 -12.46 11.05 37.32
CA LEU A 329 -12.13 11.37 38.70
C LEU A 329 -12.01 12.89 38.93
N ASP A 330 -11.47 13.63 37.96
CA ASP A 330 -11.38 15.09 38.01
C ASP A 330 -12.76 15.75 37.90
N GLU A 331 -13.68 15.20 37.11
CA GLU A 331 -15.07 15.64 37.02
C GLU A 331 -15.82 15.40 38.36
N HIS A 332 -15.68 14.20 38.94
CA HIS A 332 -16.21 13.92 40.28
C HIS A 332 -15.68 14.87 41.35
N LEU A 333 -14.38 15.20 41.29
CA LEU A 333 -13.78 16.16 42.20
C LEU A 333 -14.40 17.56 42.04
N THR A 334 -14.65 17.97 40.79
CA THR A 334 -15.29 19.27 40.53
C THR A 334 -16.70 19.30 41.10
N GLN A 335 -17.49 18.23 40.90
CA GLN A 335 -18.84 18.09 41.48
C GLN A 335 -18.82 18.11 43.02
N ILE A 336 -17.88 17.37 43.62
CA ILE A 336 -17.69 17.34 45.07
C ILE A 336 -17.30 18.73 45.61
N THR A 337 -16.43 19.45 44.86
CA THR A 337 -16.04 20.81 45.25
C THR A 337 -17.20 21.79 45.16
N GLN A 338 -18.03 21.68 44.10
CA GLN A 338 -19.25 22.49 43.96
C GLN A 338 -20.25 22.22 45.10
N ALA A 339 -20.51 20.91 45.40
CA ALA A 339 -21.38 20.53 46.50
C ALA A 339 -20.86 21.03 47.86
N ARG A 340 -19.54 20.98 48.07
CA ARG A 340 -18.90 21.56 49.27
C ARG A 340 -19.15 23.07 49.34
N ASP A 341 -18.97 23.77 48.23
CA ASP A 341 -19.10 25.24 48.20
C ASP A 341 -20.57 25.69 48.36
N GLU A 342 -21.53 24.87 47.91
CA GLU A 342 -22.95 25.05 48.18
C GLU A 342 -23.27 24.84 49.68
N ALA A 343 -22.79 23.76 50.29
CA ALA A 343 -22.96 23.49 51.69
C ALA A 343 -22.33 24.59 52.61
N LEU A 344 -21.20 25.17 52.17
CA LEU A 344 -20.58 26.31 52.84
C LEU A 344 -21.40 27.60 52.71
N ARG A 345 -22.11 27.82 51.59
CA ARG A 345 -23.00 28.96 51.39
C ARG A 345 -24.28 28.85 52.24
N ASP A 346 -24.81 27.62 52.36
CA ASP A 346 -26.00 27.39 53.20
C ASP A 346 -25.73 27.49 54.71
N ARG A 347 -24.42 27.39 55.12
CA ARG A 347 -23.98 27.55 56.49
C ARG A 347 -24.41 28.90 57.10
N ASP A 348 -24.39 29.95 56.29
CA ASP A 348 -24.73 31.29 56.78
C ASP A 348 -26.23 31.48 56.94
N ALA A 349 -27.06 30.57 56.44
CA ALA A 349 -28.51 30.57 56.58
C ALA A 349 -29.05 29.77 57.79
N ALA A 350 -28.24 28.90 58.34
CA ALA A 350 -28.71 28.01 59.40
C ALA A 350 -27.73 27.86 60.57
N CYS A 351 -27.86 28.71 61.58
CA CYS A 351 -27.04 28.67 62.85
C CYS A 351 -27.11 27.33 63.61
N HIS A 352 -27.94 26.37 63.26
CA HIS A 352 -28.12 25.08 63.93
C HIS A 352 -27.52 23.84 63.16
N ALA A 353 -26.98 24.03 61.97
CA ALA A 353 -26.48 22.90 61.16
C ALA A 353 -24.95 22.72 61.20
N GLN A 354 -24.24 23.51 62.04
CA GLN A 354 -22.77 23.57 62.02
C GLN A 354 -22.06 22.20 62.27
N ALA A 355 -22.63 21.39 63.16
CA ALA A 355 -22.08 20.03 63.39
C ALA A 355 -22.32 19.06 62.22
N HIS A 356 -23.43 19.19 61.54
CA HIS A 356 -23.75 18.33 60.39
C HIS A 356 -22.91 18.70 59.17
N GLN A 357 -22.66 20.01 58.99
CA GLN A 357 -21.81 20.53 57.91
C GLN A 357 -20.34 20.15 58.11
N GLN A 358 -19.85 20.13 59.33
CA GLN A 358 -18.47 19.71 59.61
C GLN A 358 -18.27 18.22 59.29
N GLN A 359 -19.27 17.34 59.60
CA GLN A 359 -19.22 15.94 59.24
C GLN A 359 -19.25 15.72 57.72
N GLU A 360 -20.02 16.52 56.97
CA GLU A 360 -20.01 16.47 55.51
C GLU A 360 -18.67 16.92 54.92
N LEU A 361 -18.09 17.98 55.51
CA LEU A 361 -16.77 18.46 55.09
C LEU A 361 -15.68 17.41 55.33
N ASP A 362 -15.77 16.74 56.50
CA ASP A 362 -14.83 15.68 56.84
C ASP A 362 -14.93 14.49 55.86
N MET A 363 -16.15 14.07 55.48
CA MET A 363 -16.36 13.02 54.50
C MET A 363 -15.85 13.40 53.09
N LEU A 364 -15.96 14.66 52.70
CA LEU A 364 -15.45 15.16 51.43
C LEU A 364 -13.92 15.19 51.41
N THR A 365 -13.32 15.55 52.54
CA THR A 365 -11.86 15.56 52.71
C THR A 365 -11.28 14.15 52.63
N ASP A 366 -11.92 13.17 53.29
CA ASP A 366 -11.51 11.76 53.22
C ASP A 366 -11.58 11.23 51.78
N ARG A 367 -12.64 11.56 51.03
CA ARG A 367 -12.76 11.20 49.59
C ARG A 367 -11.69 11.86 48.73
N LEU A 368 -11.28 13.08 49.05
CA LEU A 368 -10.19 13.75 48.36
C LEU A 368 -8.83 13.05 48.59
N ILE A 369 -8.60 12.65 49.84
CA ILE A 369 -7.41 11.89 50.26
C ILE A 369 -7.39 10.54 49.55
N ASP A 370 -8.51 9.82 49.54
CA ASP A 370 -8.64 8.54 48.85
C ASP A 370 -8.43 8.69 47.35
N ARG A 371 -8.96 9.75 46.74
CA ARG A 371 -8.77 10.07 45.32
C ARG A 371 -7.32 10.40 45.00
N ASP A 372 -6.69 11.20 45.86
CA ASP A 372 -5.27 11.54 45.65
C ASP A 372 -4.38 10.29 45.78
N ALA A 373 -4.73 9.37 46.67
CA ALA A 373 -4.10 8.06 46.74
C ALA A 373 -4.33 7.23 45.47
N ALA A 374 -5.56 7.23 44.94
CA ALA A 374 -5.87 6.56 43.68
C ALA A 374 -5.14 7.20 42.47
N LEU A 375 -5.07 8.53 42.41
CA LEU A 375 -4.30 9.25 41.39
C LEU A 375 -2.79 8.96 41.45
N ALA A 376 -2.26 8.86 42.68
CA ALA A 376 -0.87 8.48 42.91
C ALA A 376 -0.59 7.03 42.43
N ALA A 377 -1.55 6.13 42.62
CA ALA A 377 -1.46 4.76 42.09
C ALA A 377 -1.46 4.74 40.57
N ILE A 378 -2.39 5.44 39.91
CA ILE A 378 -2.46 5.52 38.44
C ILE A 378 -1.17 6.11 37.87
N ARG A 379 -0.62 7.17 38.48
CA ARG A 379 0.66 7.75 38.07
C ARG A 379 1.82 6.76 38.15
N ARG A 380 1.88 5.93 39.21
CA ARG A 380 2.91 4.89 39.35
C ARG A 380 2.78 3.82 38.28
N ASP A 381 1.55 3.38 37.98
CA ASP A 381 1.31 2.37 36.95
C ASP A 381 1.67 2.90 35.55
N THR A 382 1.36 4.16 35.25
CA THR A 382 1.72 4.81 34.01
C THR A 382 3.25 4.89 33.85
N LEU A 383 3.97 5.28 34.89
CA LEU A 383 5.43 5.35 34.89
C LEU A 383 6.05 3.95 34.69
N ALA A 384 5.50 2.93 35.37
CA ALA A 384 5.97 1.56 35.23
C ALA A 384 5.73 1.02 33.80
N ALA A 385 4.58 1.35 33.20
CA ALA A 385 4.28 0.99 31.82
C ALA A 385 5.23 1.68 30.82
N THR A 386 5.52 2.97 31.02
CA THR A 386 6.48 3.73 30.19
C THR A 386 7.89 3.13 30.28
N ASN A 387 8.35 2.82 31.50
CA ASN A 387 9.66 2.19 31.68
C ASN A 387 9.75 0.81 31.02
N ARG A 388 8.65 0.03 31.06
CA ARG A 388 8.58 -1.26 30.37
C ARG A 388 8.67 -1.10 28.84
N ALA A 389 7.97 -0.09 28.28
CA ALA A 389 8.04 0.21 26.85
C ALA A 389 9.47 0.56 26.43
N THR A 390 10.16 1.46 27.16
CA THR A 390 11.55 1.82 26.90
C THR A 390 12.50 0.60 26.98
N GLN A 391 12.28 -0.27 27.96
CA GLN A 391 13.09 -1.49 28.09
C GLN A 391 12.87 -2.46 26.92
N LEU A 392 11.64 -2.58 26.45
CA LEU A 392 11.31 -3.39 25.27
C LEU A 392 11.91 -2.81 23.99
N GLU A 393 11.89 -1.48 23.83
CA GLU A 393 12.56 -0.80 22.70
C GLU A 393 14.09 -1.08 22.71
N GLN A 394 14.73 -1.01 23.87
CA GLN A 394 16.17 -1.34 24.00
C GLN A 394 16.45 -2.81 23.67
N GLN A 395 15.61 -3.73 24.12
CA GLN A 395 15.73 -5.15 23.79
C GLN A 395 15.53 -5.41 22.28
N SER A 396 14.57 -4.71 21.67
CA SER A 396 14.35 -4.78 20.22
C SER A 396 15.55 -4.28 19.43
N ALA A 397 16.11 -3.13 19.83
CA ALA A 397 17.28 -2.58 19.17
C ALA A 397 18.50 -3.55 19.25
N ALA A 398 18.72 -4.14 20.42
CA ALA A 398 19.78 -5.14 20.60
C ALA A 398 19.58 -6.41 19.76
N ALA A 399 18.31 -6.89 19.68
CA ALA A 399 17.96 -8.04 18.85
C ALA A 399 18.13 -7.73 17.35
N THR A 400 17.81 -6.48 16.94
CA THR A 400 18.01 -6.02 15.56
C THR A 400 19.49 -6.03 15.16
N GLU A 401 20.34 -5.56 16.05
CA GLU A 401 21.78 -5.55 15.80
C GLU A 401 22.37 -6.96 15.73
N ALA A 402 21.94 -7.86 16.62
CA ALA A 402 22.35 -9.26 16.58
C ALA A 402 21.90 -9.96 15.27
N ALA A 403 20.65 -9.71 14.85
CA ALA A 403 20.15 -10.26 13.58
C ALA A 403 20.90 -9.69 12.37
N ARG A 404 21.29 -8.40 12.40
CA ARG A 404 22.11 -7.80 11.35
C ARG A 404 23.47 -8.48 11.21
N GLN A 405 24.13 -8.72 12.33
CA GLN A 405 25.42 -9.43 12.34
C GLN A 405 25.29 -10.86 11.78
N GLN A 406 24.20 -11.54 12.12
CA GLN A 406 23.92 -12.88 11.62
C GLN A 406 23.62 -12.89 10.11
N LEU A 407 22.92 -11.86 9.63
CA LEU A 407 22.64 -11.67 8.20
C LEU A 407 23.93 -11.40 7.40
N GLU A 408 24.84 -10.65 7.98
CA GLU A 408 26.15 -10.36 7.38
C GLU A 408 27.03 -11.62 7.26
N GLN A 409 26.98 -12.48 8.28
CA GLN A 409 27.64 -13.80 8.23
C GLN A 409 27.05 -14.70 7.13
N LEU A 410 25.71 -14.74 7.04
CA LEU A 410 25.03 -15.52 6.00
C LEU A 410 25.29 -14.98 4.60
N HIS A 411 25.38 -13.65 4.43
CA HIS A 411 25.79 -13.06 3.17
C HIS A 411 27.17 -13.53 2.73
N GLN A 412 28.13 -13.60 3.67
CA GLN A 412 29.46 -14.13 3.37
C GLN A 412 29.42 -15.62 2.97
N GLU A 413 28.59 -16.41 3.65
CA GLU A 413 28.42 -17.83 3.32
C GLU A 413 27.77 -18.03 1.94
N VAL A 414 26.76 -17.20 1.60
CA VAL A 414 26.13 -17.20 0.26
C VAL A 414 27.14 -16.82 -0.82
N GLU A 415 28.00 -15.84 -0.60
CA GLU A 415 29.03 -15.49 -1.57
C GLU A 415 30.05 -16.61 -1.77
N VAL A 416 30.42 -17.31 -0.71
CA VAL A 416 31.27 -18.51 -0.81
C VAL A 416 30.57 -19.61 -1.64
N LEU A 417 29.32 -19.89 -1.35
CA LEU A 417 28.53 -20.89 -2.09
C LEU A 417 28.32 -20.50 -3.56
N ARG A 418 28.11 -19.21 -3.84
CA ARG A 418 28.07 -18.69 -5.23
C ARG A 418 29.37 -18.94 -5.97
N GLY A 419 30.50 -18.66 -5.30
CA GLY A 419 31.82 -18.96 -5.85
C GLY A 419 32.03 -20.47 -6.16
N GLN A 420 31.56 -21.32 -5.25
CA GLN A 420 31.60 -22.78 -5.46
C GLN A 420 30.71 -23.22 -6.63
N LEU A 421 29.49 -22.63 -6.75
CA LEU A 421 28.58 -22.92 -7.83
C LEU A 421 29.11 -22.46 -9.19
N GLU A 422 29.72 -21.29 -9.24
CA GLU A 422 30.37 -20.78 -10.45
C GLU A 422 31.56 -21.65 -10.86
N THR A 423 32.31 -22.15 -9.91
CA THR A 423 33.39 -23.12 -10.15
C THR A 423 32.84 -24.43 -10.71
N GLN A 424 31.81 -24.99 -10.08
CA GLN A 424 31.12 -26.19 -10.59
C GLN A 424 30.51 -25.98 -11.99
N ARG A 425 29.95 -24.80 -12.21
CA ARG A 425 29.42 -24.43 -13.52
C ARG A 425 30.53 -24.36 -14.56
N GLN A 426 31.67 -23.79 -14.22
CA GLN A 426 32.81 -23.75 -15.11
C GLN A 426 33.37 -25.15 -15.39
N GLU A 427 33.47 -25.99 -14.36
CA GLU A 427 33.86 -27.39 -14.51
C GLU A 427 32.87 -28.15 -15.42
N PHE A 428 31.58 -27.94 -15.22
CA PHE A 428 30.53 -28.54 -16.06
C PHE A 428 30.64 -28.08 -17.51
N VAL A 429 30.77 -26.77 -17.75
CA VAL A 429 30.90 -26.18 -19.09
C VAL A 429 32.21 -26.58 -19.77
N SER A 430 33.29 -26.82 -18.97
CA SER A 430 34.56 -27.29 -19.48
C SER A 430 34.61 -28.80 -19.71
N SER A 431 33.65 -29.54 -19.14
CA SER A 431 33.59 -31.00 -19.28
C SER A 431 33.52 -31.47 -20.75
N THR A 432 34.10 -32.61 -20.98
CA THR A 432 34.16 -33.19 -22.33
C THR A 432 32.75 -33.41 -22.90
N SER A 433 31.80 -33.81 -22.09
CA SER A 433 30.42 -34.03 -22.50
C SER A 433 29.69 -32.72 -22.91
N TRP A 434 29.96 -31.62 -22.19
CA TRP A 434 29.42 -30.30 -22.54
C TRP A 434 30.04 -29.76 -23.84
N ARG A 435 31.34 -29.94 -24.02
CA ARG A 435 32.07 -29.52 -25.25
C ARG A 435 31.64 -30.32 -26.46
N VAL A 436 31.46 -31.64 -26.33
CA VAL A 436 31.04 -32.52 -27.43
C VAL A 436 29.58 -32.21 -27.84
N SER A 437 28.74 -31.77 -26.96
CA SER A 437 27.36 -31.36 -27.29
C SER A 437 27.24 -29.91 -27.79
N ALA A 438 28.33 -29.16 -27.90
CA ALA A 438 28.34 -27.78 -28.39
C ALA A 438 27.71 -27.62 -29.81
N PRO A 439 27.99 -28.52 -30.78
CA PRO A 439 27.37 -28.42 -32.12
C PRO A 439 25.84 -28.59 -32.07
N VAL A 440 25.34 -29.49 -31.22
CA VAL A 440 23.90 -29.74 -31.04
C VAL A 440 23.20 -28.53 -30.44
N ARG A 441 23.82 -27.87 -29.46
CA ARG A 441 23.30 -26.63 -28.88
C ARG A 441 23.34 -25.44 -29.81
N ALA A 442 24.30 -25.41 -30.73
CA ALA A 442 24.41 -24.40 -31.77
C ALA A 442 23.30 -24.57 -32.84
N LEU A 443 22.99 -25.82 -33.23
CA LEU A 443 21.88 -26.15 -34.13
C LEU A 443 20.52 -25.79 -33.47
N GLY A 444 20.33 -26.09 -32.22
CA GLY A 444 19.10 -25.73 -31.47
C GLY A 444 18.86 -24.22 -31.36
N ARG A 445 19.92 -23.40 -31.41
CA ARG A 445 19.80 -21.93 -31.44
C ARG A 445 19.46 -21.39 -32.83
N LEU A 446 19.86 -22.09 -33.90
CA LEU A 446 19.53 -21.74 -35.28
C LEU A 446 18.07 -22.07 -35.64
N VAL A 447 17.53 -23.15 -35.08
CA VAL A 447 16.12 -23.56 -35.25
C VAL A 447 15.13 -22.66 -34.49
N ARG A 448 15.56 -22.00 -33.41
CA ARG A 448 14.73 -21.04 -32.61
C ARG A 448 14.76 -19.61 -33.15
N ARG A 449 15.47 -19.33 -34.24
CA ARG A 449 15.54 -18.02 -34.91
C ARG A 449 14.81 -17.97 -36.25
N ARG A 450 13.92 -18.93 -36.50
CA ARG A 450 12.94 -18.87 -37.61
C ARG A 450 11.52 -18.81 -37.09
#